data_34b8a75da6093739ea5a4130c7443034
#
_entry.id   34b8a75da6093739ea5a4130c7443034
#
_cell.length_a   1.000
_cell.length_b   1.000
_cell.length_c   1.000
_cell.angle_alpha   90.00
_cell.angle_beta   90.00
_cell.angle_gamma   90.00
#
_symmetry.space_group_name_H-M   'P 1'
#
loop_
_entity.id
_entity.type
_entity.pdbx_description
1 polymer ?
#
loop_
_entity_poly.entity_id
_entity_poly.type
_entity_poly.pdbx_seq_one_letter_code
_entity_poly.pdbx_strand_id
1 'polypeptide(L)'
;MSFSRRRFLTLGLPALGISPTFAQSAGNAPQLRFGVIADPQYVDAPEKGTRHYRASLAKLEACIAELNQHDLAFTITLGDLIDRDFKSFDPVLERYAKLKSPHRIVPGNHDFAVADADKPRVMEKLGLQSGHQSLSHGNWRFIVIDGTEISPYRYPESDPRTAEATKLLESLKTQGHNNAQSWNGAVSDTQLQWLEKELTAAKQANQRAIICGHFPLLPENDSHRLWNAEAVVKVIGRHPHVAAYLNGHNHKGNYAQAGTCHYVNFKGMVETASDNPFAIVTCYEDHLTIEGFGPEPSRQKLS
;
A
#
# COMPACT_ATOMS: atom_id res chain seq x y z
N MET A 1 -67.06 -27.51 -67.06
CA MET A 1 -66.83 -28.03 -65.70
C MET A 1 -65.50 -27.47 -65.18
N SER A 2 -65.53 -26.43 -64.32
CA SER A 2 -64.33 -25.72 -63.85
C SER A 2 -64.29 -25.87 -62.32
N PHE A 3 -63.24 -26.47 -61.84
CA PHE A 3 -62.99 -26.59 -60.42
C PHE A 3 -62.10 -25.42 -59.93
N SER A 4 -62.63 -24.57 -59.02
CA SER A 4 -61.98 -23.50 -58.38
C SER A 4 -61.11 -24.04 -57.19
N ARG A 5 -59.79 -23.72 -57.17
CA ARG A 5 -58.88 -24.01 -56.04
C ARG A 5 -58.88 -22.79 -55.13
N ARG A 6 -59.42 -22.96 -53.91
CA ARG A 6 -59.24 -22.01 -52.81
C ARG A 6 -57.83 -22.14 -52.24
N ARG A 7 -57.03 -21.02 -52.20
CA ARG A 7 -55.79 -20.90 -51.49
C ARG A 7 -56.10 -20.51 -50.07
N PHE A 8 -55.63 -21.29 -49.10
CA PHE A 8 -55.57 -20.90 -47.70
C PHE A 8 -54.24 -20.10 -47.45
N LEU A 9 -54.39 -18.86 -47.01
CA LEU A 9 -53.27 -18.07 -46.46
C LEU A 9 -53.09 -18.45 -44.96
N THR A 10 -51.98 -19.08 -44.62
CA THR A 10 -51.51 -19.22 -43.25
C THR A 10 -50.74 -18.01 -42.91
N LEU A 11 -51.22 -17.18 -41.95
CA LEU A 11 -50.50 -16.12 -41.29
C LEU A 11 -49.55 -16.74 -40.27
N GLY A 12 -48.25 -16.71 -40.54
CA GLY A 12 -47.22 -17.05 -39.56
C GLY A 12 -46.98 -15.85 -38.62
N LEU A 13 -47.21 -16.03 -37.35
CA LEU A 13 -46.77 -15.11 -36.28
C LEU A 13 -45.24 -15.15 -36.14
N PRO A 14 -44.56 -14.01 -36.07
CA PRO A 14 -43.13 -14.02 -35.75
C PRO A 14 -42.94 -14.40 -34.28
N ALA A 15 -42.15 -15.46 -34.00
CA ALA A 15 -41.69 -15.80 -32.70
C ALA A 15 -40.67 -14.74 -32.23
N LEU A 16 -41.06 -13.95 -31.24
CA LEU A 16 -40.14 -13.09 -30.50
C LEU A 16 -39.12 -13.97 -29.76
N GLY A 17 -37.94 -14.11 -30.33
CA GLY A 17 -36.80 -14.73 -29.67
C GLY A 17 -36.35 -13.87 -28.49
N ILE A 18 -36.71 -14.27 -27.30
CA ILE A 18 -36.11 -13.74 -26.07
C ILE A 18 -34.71 -14.34 -25.97
N SER A 19 -33.68 -13.58 -26.39
CA SER A 19 -32.31 -13.93 -26.10
C SER A 19 -32.09 -13.84 -24.55
N PRO A 20 -31.61 -14.89 -23.90
CA PRO A 20 -31.26 -14.80 -22.50
C PRO A 20 -30.12 -13.82 -22.39
N THR A 21 -30.35 -12.63 -21.86
CA THR A 21 -29.32 -11.76 -21.31
C THR A 21 -28.72 -12.51 -20.13
N PHE A 22 -27.55 -13.10 -20.33
CA PHE A 22 -26.71 -13.56 -19.21
C PHE A 22 -26.41 -12.32 -18.38
N ALA A 23 -27.07 -12.17 -17.24
CA ALA A 23 -26.66 -11.26 -16.20
C ALA A 23 -25.25 -11.69 -15.78
N GLN A 24 -24.24 -10.95 -16.21
CA GLN A 24 -22.88 -11.10 -15.75
C GLN A 24 -22.91 -10.90 -14.24
N SER A 25 -22.53 -11.91 -13.46
CA SER A 25 -22.60 -11.84 -12.00
C SER A 25 -21.84 -10.60 -11.54
N ALA A 26 -22.51 -9.72 -10.80
CA ALA A 26 -21.96 -8.43 -10.34
C ALA A 26 -20.65 -8.58 -9.52
N GLY A 27 -20.34 -9.78 -9.04
CA GLY A 27 -19.15 -10.07 -8.25
C GLY A 27 -17.81 -10.14 -9.00
N ASN A 28 -17.81 -10.10 -10.34
CA ASN A 28 -16.58 -10.27 -11.15
C ASN A 28 -16.03 -8.98 -11.77
N ALA A 29 -16.70 -7.84 -11.60
CA ALA A 29 -16.22 -6.56 -12.11
C ALA A 29 -15.28 -5.89 -11.10
N PRO A 30 -14.10 -5.37 -11.54
CA PRO A 30 -13.25 -4.56 -10.69
C PRO A 30 -13.99 -3.35 -10.15
N GLN A 31 -13.91 -3.09 -8.85
CA GLN A 31 -14.48 -1.90 -8.23
C GLN A 31 -13.51 -0.72 -8.28
N LEU A 32 -12.21 -1.01 -8.14
CA LEU A 32 -11.17 -0.01 -8.30
C LEU A 32 -9.80 -0.67 -8.51
N ARG A 33 -8.85 0.07 -9.08
CA ARG A 33 -7.43 -0.31 -9.22
C ARG A 33 -6.56 0.78 -8.66
N PHE A 34 -5.42 0.42 -8.06
CA PHE A 34 -4.42 1.37 -7.61
C PHE A 34 -3.00 0.83 -7.75
N GLY A 35 -2.04 1.73 -7.98
CA GLY A 35 -0.62 1.41 -8.09
C GLY A 35 0.04 1.33 -6.70
N VAL A 36 1.03 0.44 -6.56
CA VAL A 36 1.84 0.28 -5.34
C VAL A 36 3.32 0.32 -5.70
N ILE A 37 4.06 1.17 -5.01
CA ILE A 37 5.52 1.30 -5.09
C ILE A 37 6.07 1.19 -3.67
N ALA A 38 7.19 0.49 -3.46
CA ALA A 38 7.84 0.41 -2.17
C ALA A 38 9.33 0.74 -2.29
N ASP A 39 9.84 1.49 -1.33
CA ASP A 39 11.26 1.72 -1.06
C ASP A 39 12.09 2.12 -2.30
N PRO A 40 11.78 3.23 -2.99
CA PRO A 40 12.66 3.76 -4.03
C PRO A 40 14.04 4.16 -3.48
N GLN A 41 14.10 4.67 -2.26
CA GLN A 41 15.31 5.00 -1.49
C GLN A 41 16.39 5.71 -2.32
N TYR A 42 16.00 6.72 -3.08
CA TYR A 42 16.96 7.45 -3.90
C TYR A 42 17.90 8.31 -3.05
N VAL A 43 19.15 8.27 -3.39
CA VAL A 43 20.17 9.27 -3.03
C VAL A 43 21.27 9.28 -4.10
N ASP A 44 21.89 10.42 -4.34
CA ASP A 44 23.06 10.51 -5.21
C ASP A 44 24.32 10.03 -4.47
N ALA A 45 24.41 8.71 -4.28
CA ALA A 45 25.52 8.05 -3.60
C ALA A 45 25.90 6.74 -4.32
N PRO A 46 27.13 6.24 -4.13
CA PRO A 46 27.54 4.92 -4.58
C PRO A 46 26.63 3.82 -4.01
N GLU A 47 26.60 2.70 -4.69
CA GLU A 47 25.92 1.47 -4.26
C GLU A 47 26.41 1.00 -2.88
N LYS A 48 25.53 0.37 -2.11
CA LYS A 48 25.85 -0.24 -0.83
C LYS A 48 25.15 -1.60 -0.71
N GLY A 49 25.95 -2.67 -0.77
CA GLY A 49 25.40 -4.03 -0.82
C GLY A 49 24.57 -4.22 -2.07
N THR A 50 23.30 -4.57 -1.90
CA THR A 50 22.32 -4.77 -2.96
C THR A 50 21.56 -3.48 -3.34
N ARG A 51 21.78 -2.37 -2.62
CA ARG A 51 21.07 -1.10 -2.85
C ARG A 51 21.75 -0.27 -3.93
N HIS A 52 21.04 -0.05 -5.02
CA HIS A 52 21.46 0.71 -6.19
C HIS A 52 20.76 2.08 -6.24
N TYR A 53 21.14 2.95 -5.32
CA TYR A 53 20.44 4.22 -5.04
C TYR A 53 20.20 5.10 -6.27
N ARG A 54 21.23 5.32 -7.13
CA ARG A 54 21.13 6.16 -8.32
C ARG A 54 20.21 5.57 -9.37
N ALA A 55 20.12 4.24 -9.46
CA ALA A 55 19.27 3.55 -10.43
C ALA A 55 17.78 3.77 -10.13
N SER A 56 17.41 4.10 -8.88
CA SER A 56 16.02 4.29 -8.46
C SER A 56 15.29 5.36 -9.25
N LEU A 57 15.93 6.45 -9.68
CA LEU A 57 15.26 7.48 -10.49
C LEU A 57 14.81 6.96 -11.86
N ALA A 58 15.66 6.21 -12.54
CA ALA A 58 15.32 5.63 -13.85
C ALA A 58 14.26 4.54 -13.70
N LYS A 59 14.36 3.71 -12.65
CA LYS A 59 13.35 2.68 -12.33
C LYS A 59 12.00 3.31 -11.99
N LEU A 60 12.00 4.37 -11.18
CA LEU A 60 10.79 5.10 -10.84
C LEU A 60 10.13 5.74 -12.08
N GLU A 61 10.93 6.31 -12.98
CA GLU A 61 10.43 6.88 -14.23
C GLU A 61 9.78 5.81 -15.13
N ALA A 62 10.41 4.65 -15.28
CA ALA A 62 9.86 3.51 -16.03
C ALA A 62 8.59 2.95 -15.36
N CYS A 63 8.58 2.83 -14.02
CA CYS A 63 7.41 2.42 -13.26
C CYS A 63 6.22 3.38 -13.47
N ILE A 64 6.45 4.69 -13.37
CA ILE A 64 5.41 5.70 -13.58
C ILE A 64 4.89 5.68 -15.03
N ALA A 65 5.76 5.48 -16.01
CA ALA A 65 5.35 5.34 -17.41
C ALA A 65 4.42 4.14 -17.62
N GLU A 66 4.68 3.01 -16.96
CA GLU A 66 3.81 1.83 -16.98
C GLU A 66 2.50 2.09 -16.24
N LEU A 67 2.55 2.57 -15.00
CA LEU A 67 1.34 2.87 -14.22
C LEU A 67 0.40 3.85 -14.94
N ASN A 68 0.95 4.80 -15.71
CA ASN A 68 0.20 5.77 -16.49
C ASN A 68 -0.55 5.17 -17.70
N GLN A 69 -0.31 3.90 -18.04
CA GLN A 69 -1.07 3.18 -19.08
C GLN A 69 -2.37 2.58 -18.52
N HIS A 70 -2.53 2.56 -17.22
CA HIS A 70 -3.67 1.98 -16.52
C HIS A 70 -4.58 3.06 -15.94
N ASP A 71 -5.89 2.77 -15.90
CA ASP A 71 -6.87 3.60 -15.19
C ASP A 71 -6.80 3.27 -13.69
N LEU A 72 -6.07 4.10 -12.95
CA LEU A 72 -5.80 3.94 -11.51
C LEU A 72 -6.49 5.04 -10.72
N ALA A 73 -7.20 4.67 -9.67
CA ALA A 73 -7.84 5.60 -8.75
C ALA A 73 -6.79 6.45 -8.00
N PHE A 74 -5.63 5.88 -7.69
CA PHE A 74 -4.46 6.53 -7.11
C PHE A 74 -3.23 5.61 -7.24
N THR A 75 -2.05 6.14 -6.91
CA THR A 75 -0.83 5.36 -6.69
C THR A 75 -0.33 5.64 -5.27
N ILE A 76 0.04 4.60 -4.53
CA ILE A 76 0.60 4.72 -3.18
C ILE A 76 2.06 4.29 -3.13
N THR A 77 2.91 5.10 -2.49
CA THR A 77 4.27 4.71 -2.13
C THR A 77 4.32 4.34 -0.65
N LEU A 78 4.80 3.13 -0.36
CA LEU A 78 4.81 2.53 0.96
C LEU A 78 6.05 2.91 1.79
N GLY A 79 6.49 4.16 1.67
CA GLY A 79 7.59 4.75 2.43
C GLY A 79 8.94 4.71 1.72
N ASP A 80 9.92 5.34 2.37
CA ASP A 80 11.31 5.37 1.95
C ASP A 80 11.50 5.89 0.51
N LEU A 81 11.02 7.09 0.26
CA LEU A 81 11.19 7.75 -1.05
C LEU A 81 12.66 8.06 -1.31
N ILE A 82 13.37 8.50 -0.26
CA ILE A 82 14.79 8.83 -0.29
C ILE A 82 15.57 7.97 0.70
N ASP A 83 16.92 7.99 0.62
CA ASP A 83 17.74 7.29 1.62
C ASP A 83 18.17 8.23 2.76
N ARG A 84 18.81 9.38 2.52
CA ARG A 84 19.46 10.15 3.60
C ARG A 84 19.69 11.64 3.35
N ASP A 85 19.55 12.13 2.16
CA ASP A 85 19.79 13.54 1.84
C ASP A 85 18.47 14.23 1.51
N PHE A 86 18.12 15.28 2.27
CA PHE A 86 16.89 16.03 2.08
C PHE A 86 16.71 16.53 0.63
N LYS A 87 17.82 16.89 -0.04
CA LYS A 87 17.79 17.29 -1.44
C LYS A 87 17.34 16.18 -2.41
N SER A 88 17.45 14.93 -1.98
CA SER A 88 17.01 13.77 -2.76
C SER A 88 15.50 13.75 -3.00
N PHE A 89 14.72 14.44 -2.18
CA PHE A 89 13.28 14.58 -2.40
C PHE A 89 12.97 15.29 -3.72
N ASP A 90 13.74 16.32 -4.12
CA ASP A 90 13.43 17.10 -5.31
C ASP A 90 13.36 16.24 -6.58
N PRO A 91 14.41 15.51 -6.98
CA PRO A 91 14.35 14.67 -8.18
C PRO A 91 13.36 13.52 -8.08
N VAL A 92 13.07 12.99 -6.86
CA VAL A 92 12.07 11.95 -6.67
C VAL A 92 10.66 12.51 -6.87
N LEU A 93 10.34 13.63 -6.24
CA LEU A 93 9.02 14.26 -6.34
C LEU A 93 8.74 14.80 -7.75
N GLU A 94 9.76 15.25 -8.49
CA GLU A 94 9.64 15.58 -9.92
C GLU A 94 9.18 14.39 -10.77
N ARG A 95 9.63 13.15 -10.45
CA ARG A 95 9.14 11.95 -11.14
C ARG A 95 7.70 11.65 -10.77
N TYR A 96 7.39 11.68 -9.49
CA TYR A 96 6.00 11.47 -9.03
C TYR A 96 5.01 12.48 -9.58
N ALA A 97 5.44 13.72 -9.85
CA ALA A 97 4.60 14.73 -10.51
C ALA A 97 4.14 14.33 -11.93
N LYS A 98 4.78 13.31 -12.56
CA LYS A 98 4.39 12.77 -13.87
C LYS A 98 3.28 11.70 -13.76
N LEU A 99 2.88 11.26 -12.56
CA LEU A 99 1.75 10.36 -12.39
C LEU A 99 0.44 11.03 -12.85
N LYS A 100 -0.34 10.30 -13.63
CA LYS A 100 -1.70 10.73 -14.01
C LYS A 100 -2.69 10.54 -12.87
N SER A 101 -2.50 9.51 -12.05
CA SER A 101 -3.32 9.25 -10.87
C SER A 101 -2.84 10.06 -9.65
N PRO A 102 -3.72 10.41 -8.70
CA PRO A 102 -3.30 11.02 -7.44
C PRO A 102 -2.24 10.18 -6.73
N HIS A 103 -1.20 10.82 -6.21
CA HIS A 103 -0.14 10.17 -5.44
C HIS A 103 -0.45 10.22 -3.94
N ARG A 104 -0.30 9.08 -3.27
CA ARG A 104 -0.41 8.91 -1.82
C ARG A 104 0.92 8.42 -1.27
N ILE A 105 1.30 8.89 -0.09
CA ILE A 105 2.58 8.58 0.53
C ILE A 105 2.35 8.06 1.95
N VAL A 106 3.01 6.96 2.27
CA VAL A 106 3.24 6.49 3.63
C VAL A 106 4.65 6.96 4.02
N PRO A 107 4.88 7.62 5.16
CA PRO A 107 6.24 7.98 5.57
C PRO A 107 7.03 6.73 5.97
N GLY A 108 8.31 6.65 5.52
CA GLY A 108 9.25 5.59 5.88
C GLY A 108 10.40 6.11 6.75
N ASN A 109 11.21 5.21 7.30
CA ASN A 109 12.30 5.59 8.20
C ASN A 109 13.44 6.32 7.50
N HIS A 110 13.75 5.95 6.25
CA HIS A 110 14.80 6.61 5.47
C HIS A 110 14.43 8.03 5.06
N ASP A 111 13.13 8.36 4.96
CA ASP A 111 12.67 9.74 4.71
C ASP A 111 13.12 10.69 5.81
N PHE A 112 13.32 10.20 7.03
CA PHE A 112 13.79 10.96 8.20
C PHE A 112 15.28 10.76 8.50
N ALA A 113 16.02 9.98 7.72
CA ALA A 113 17.48 9.81 7.86
C ALA A 113 18.25 11.03 7.31
N VAL A 114 17.68 12.20 7.37
CA VAL A 114 18.23 13.49 6.96
C VAL A 114 18.91 14.20 8.13
N ALA A 115 19.61 15.30 7.87
CA ALA A 115 20.18 16.13 8.93
C ALA A 115 19.10 16.60 9.91
N ASP A 116 19.43 16.73 11.19
CA ASP A 116 18.48 17.13 12.25
C ASP A 116 17.73 18.42 11.95
N ALA A 117 18.40 19.40 11.34
CA ALA A 117 17.78 20.67 10.93
C ALA A 117 16.69 20.50 9.86
N ASP A 118 16.72 19.43 9.10
CA ASP A 118 15.75 19.17 8.01
C ASP A 118 14.60 18.27 8.45
N LYS A 119 14.74 17.47 9.51
CA LYS A 119 13.68 16.57 10.00
C LYS A 119 12.32 17.22 10.20
N PRO A 120 12.20 18.43 10.77
CA PRO A 120 10.90 19.11 10.92
C PRO A 120 10.20 19.42 9.59
N ARG A 121 10.97 19.50 8.49
CA ARG A 121 10.48 19.85 7.15
C ARG A 121 10.05 18.64 6.31
N VAL A 122 10.37 17.40 6.76
CA VAL A 122 10.12 16.17 5.98
C VAL A 122 8.64 16.00 5.67
N MET A 123 7.77 16.14 6.67
CA MET A 123 6.32 15.97 6.46
C MET A 123 5.74 16.99 5.48
N GLU A 124 6.14 18.25 5.59
CA GLU A 124 5.77 19.31 4.63
C GLU A 124 6.28 18.96 3.22
N LYS A 125 7.53 18.50 3.11
CA LYS A 125 8.15 18.11 1.84
C LYS A 125 7.41 16.96 1.15
N LEU A 126 6.89 16.03 1.95
CA LEU A 126 6.03 14.92 1.48
C LEU A 126 4.58 15.36 1.19
N GLY A 127 4.21 16.61 1.49
CA GLY A 127 2.83 17.10 1.36
C GLY A 127 1.87 16.49 2.39
N LEU A 128 2.38 16.02 3.53
CA LEU A 128 1.61 15.34 4.56
C LEU A 128 1.33 16.27 5.75
N GLN A 129 0.05 16.50 6.06
CA GLN A 129 -0.38 17.21 7.29
C GLN A 129 -0.31 16.28 8.51
N SER A 130 -0.53 14.98 8.30
CA SER A 130 -0.43 13.92 9.30
C SER A 130 0.22 12.70 8.65
N GLY A 131 0.95 11.91 9.42
CA GLY A 131 1.52 10.64 8.95
C GLY A 131 0.47 9.54 8.81
N HIS A 132 -0.64 9.64 9.55
CA HIS A 132 -1.78 8.75 9.43
C HIS A 132 -2.99 9.47 8.84
N GLN A 133 -3.70 8.79 7.95
CA GLN A 133 -4.84 9.34 7.21
C GLN A 133 -5.77 8.24 6.73
N SER A 134 -7.02 8.57 6.44
CA SER A 134 -7.94 7.66 5.78
C SER A 134 -8.67 8.33 4.62
N LEU A 135 -9.07 7.52 3.65
CA LEU A 135 -9.88 7.94 2.51
C LEU A 135 -10.83 6.81 2.09
N SER A 136 -11.98 7.20 1.55
CA SER A 136 -12.95 6.25 0.98
C SER A 136 -12.93 6.32 -0.54
N HIS A 137 -13.07 5.16 -1.15
CA HIS A 137 -13.25 5.01 -2.60
C HIS A 137 -14.35 3.96 -2.85
N GLY A 138 -15.58 4.44 -3.07
CA GLY A 138 -16.73 3.54 -3.16
C GLY A 138 -16.87 2.66 -1.90
N ASN A 139 -16.92 1.36 -2.10
CA ASN A 139 -17.08 0.36 -1.02
C ASN A 139 -15.75 0.01 -0.30
N TRP A 140 -14.69 0.81 -0.53
CA TRP A 140 -13.38 0.58 0.06
C TRP A 140 -12.93 1.75 0.93
N ARG A 141 -12.41 1.44 2.12
CA ARG A 141 -11.71 2.36 3.01
C ARG A 141 -10.21 2.06 2.96
N PHE A 142 -9.42 3.07 2.64
CA PHE A 142 -7.96 3.02 2.70
C PHE A 142 -7.49 3.77 3.93
N ILE A 143 -6.69 3.11 4.76
CA ILE A 143 -6.20 3.65 6.03
C ILE A 143 -4.68 3.58 5.99
N VAL A 144 -4.01 4.71 6.11
CA VAL A 144 -2.55 4.79 6.25
C VAL A 144 -2.22 4.94 7.73
N ILE A 145 -1.33 4.10 8.25
CA ILE A 145 -0.76 4.24 9.58
C ILE A 145 0.69 4.73 9.50
N ASP A 146 1.08 5.57 10.45
CA ASP A 146 2.43 6.12 10.56
C ASP A 146 3.24 5.36 11.61
N GLY A 147 3.97 4.35 11.18
CA GLY A 147 4.86 3.58 12.06
C GLY A 147 6.14 4.31 12.44
N THR A 148 6.41 5.51 11.86
CA THR A 148 7.56 6.33 12.23
C THR A 148 7.27 7.25 13.42
N GLU A 149 6.01 7.35 13.86
CA GLU A 149 5.53 8.29 14.89
C GLU A 149 6.35 8.19 16.18
N ILE A 150 6.60 6.98 16.65
CA ILE A 150 7.47 6.72 17.79
C ILE A 150 8.74 6.05 17.28
N SER A 151 9.80 6.83 17.11
CA SER A 151 11.07 6.33 16.59
C SER A 151 12.23 7.24 17.01
N PRO A 152 13.49 6.73 17.04
CA PRO A 152 14.65 7.53 17.41
C PRO A 152 15.16 8.43 16.28
N TYR A 153 14.52 8.39 15.09
CA TYR A 153 14.97 9.12 13.89
C TYR A 153 13.98 10.18 13.39
N ARG A 154 12.71 10.12 13.80
CA ARG A 154 11.63 11.01 13.31
C ARG A 154 11.87 12.48 13.61
N TYR A 155 12.38 12.77 14.80
CA TYR A 155 12.57 14.11 15.31
C TYR A 155 14.06 14.40 15.51
N PRO A 156 14.47 15.69 15.64
CA PRO A 156 15.85 16.03 16.01
C PRO A 156 16.31 15.35 17.31
N GLU A 157 17.61 15.13 17.45
CA GLU A 157 18.19 14.47 18.63
C GLU A 157 17.81 15.18 19.94
N SER A 158 17.70 16.53 19.89
CA SER A 158 17.30 17.35 21.05
C SER A 158 15.83 17.28 21.43
N ASP A 159 14.98 16.68 20.59
CA ASP A 159 13.54 16.58 20.86
C ASP A 159 13.28 15.51 21.93
N PRO A 160 12.47 15.80 22.98
CA PRO A 160 12.17 14.83 24.04
C PRO A 160 11.55 13.54 23.53
N ARG A 161 10.79 13.57 22.44
CA ARG A 161 10.20 12.38 21.80
C ARG A 161 11.26 11.40 21.28
N THR A 162 12.41 11.90 20.82
CA THR A 162 13.56 11.08 20.42
C THR A 162 14.14 10.32 21.62
N ALA A 163 14.29 11.01 22.76
CA ALA A 163 14.77 10.38 23.99
C ALA A 163 13.77 9.34 24.54
N GLU A 164 12.47 9.59 24.47
CA GLU A 164 11.40 8.65 24.86
C GLU A 164 11.40 7.40 23.97
N ALA A 165 11.48 7.57 22.67
CA ALA A 165 11.56 6.46 21.72
C ALA A 165 12.84 5.63 21.93
N THR A 166 13.96 6.28 22.22
CA THR A 166 15.23 5.59 22.52
C THR A 166 15.12 4.74 23.79
N LYS A 167 14.51 5.26 24.85
CA LYS A 167 14.25 4.48 26.08
C LYS A 167 13.35 3.27 25.83
N LEU A 168 12.31 3.44 25.01
CA LEU A 168 11.44 2.32 24.60
C LEU A 168 12.23 1.25 23.85
N LEU A 169 13.04 1.66 22.86
CA LEU A 169 13.91 0.75 22.11
C LEU A 169 14.84 -0.06 23.03
N GLU A 170 15.50 0.58 23.97
CA GLU A 170 16.40 -0.12 24.90
C GLU A 170 15.64 -1.09 25.82
N SER A 171 14.42 -0.73 26.24
CA SER A 171 13.54 -1.64 26.98
C SER A 171 13.19 -2.89 26.17
N LEU A 172 12.79 -2.72 24.89
CA LEU A 172 12.45 -3.82 23.99
C LEU A 172 13.67 -4.73 23.72
N LYS A 173 14.87 -4.16 23.55
CA LYS A 173 16.11 -4.92 23.42
C LYS A 173 16.39 -5.77 24.67
N THR A 174 16.22 -5.18 25.86
CA THR A 174 16.42 -5.88 27.14
C THR A 174 15.44 -7.04 27.31
N GLN A 175 14.23 -6.91 26.76
CA GLN A 175 13.19 -7.96 26.74
C GLN A 175 13.44 -9.01 25.64
N GLY A 176 14.46 -8.84 24.80
CA GLY A 176 14.83 -9.80 23.75
C GLY A 176 13.93 -9.78 22.52
N HIS A 177 13.22 -8.67 22.27
CA HIS A 177 12.40 -8.54 21.06
C HIS A 177 13.28 -8.48 19.81
N ASN A 178 13.05 -9.38 18.84
CA ASN A 178 13.84 -9.44 17.61
C ASN A 178 13.66 -8.22 16.70
N ASN A 179 12.50 -7.56 16.76
CA ASN A 179 12.17 -6.33 16.05
C ASN A 179 12.60 -5.05 16.77
N ALA A 180 13.32 -5.15 17.91
CA ALA A 180 13.89 -4.00 18.61
C ALA A 180 15.11 -3.44 17.87
N GLN A 181 14.90 -2.99 16.64
CA GLN A 181 15.91 -2.43 15.76
C GLN A 181 15.74 -0.90 15.67
N SER A 182 16.85 -0.16 15.60
CA SER A 182 16.81 1.31 15.58
C SER A 182 16.20 1.91 14.33
N TRP A 183 16.07 1.13 13.26
CA TRP A 183 15.40 1.53 12.02
C TRP A 183 13.90 1.24 11.99
N ASN A 184 13.37 0.52 12.97
CA ASN A 184 11.92 0.33 13.14
C ASN A 184 11.33 1.47 13.99
N GLY A 185 10.01 1.42 14.19
CA GLY A 185 9.30 2.37 15.02
C GLY A 185 8.03 1.76 15.59
N ALA A 186 7.16 2.61 16.13
CA ALA A 186 5.87 2.20 16.67
C ALA A 186 4.78 3.23 16.37
N VAL A 187 3.53 2.80 16.44
CA VAL A 187 2.36 3.68 16.49
C VAL A 187 2.00 3.98 17.96
N SER A 188 1.51 5.20 18.24
CA SER A 188 1.04 5.56 19.57
C SER A 188 -0.30 4.91 19.92
N ASP A 189 -0.64 4.88 21.21
CA ASP A 189 -1.97 4.46 21.66
C ASP A 189 -3.09 5.34 21.08
N THR A 190 -2.82 6.63 20.88
CA THR A 190 -3.74 7.55 20.22
C THR A 190 -4.00 7.12 18.77
N GLN A 191 -2.95 6.74 18.04
CA GLN A 191 -3.10 6.26 16.66
C GLN A 191 -3.79 4.88 16.63
N LEU A 192 -3.53 3.98 17.58
CA LEU A 192 -4.26 2.71 17.69
C LEU A 192 -5.77 2.92 17.94
N GLN A 193 -6.13 3.86 18.81
CA GLN A 193 -7.54 4.22 19.05
C GLN A 193 -8.18 4.87 17.81
N TRP A 194 -7.43 5.68 17.07
CA TRP A 194 -7.88 6.25 15.80
C TRP A 194 -8.12 5.16 14.76
N LEU A 195 -7.18 4.21 14.62
CA LEU A 195 -7.33 3.06 13.72
C LEU A 195 -8.60 2.25 14.03
N GLU A 196 -8.86 1.98 15.31
CA GLU A 196 -10.08 1.29 15.76
C GLU A 196 -11.35 2.05 15.34
N LYS A 197 -11.35 3.38 15.50
CA LYS A 197 -12.48 4.25 15.08
C LYS A 197 -12.69 4.21 13.57
N GLU A 198 -11.62 4.31 12.79
CA GLU A 198 -11.68 4.27 11.32
C GLU A 198 -12.22 2.93 10.80
N LEU A 199 -11.77 1.82 11.40
CA LEU A 199 -12.25 0.49 11.03
C LEU A 199 -13.73 0.29 11.44
N THR A 200 -14.11 0.80 12.61
CA THR A 200 -15.52 0.78 13.04
C THR A 200 -16.40 1.59 12.08
N ALA A 201 -15.96 2.78 11.68
CA ALA A 201 -16.67 3.63 10.72
C ALA A 201 -16.78 2.96 9.33
N ALA A 202 -15.71 2.30 8.86
CA ALA A 202 -15.72 1.55 7.61
C ALA A 202 -16.77 0.43 7.65
N LYS A 203 -16.84 -0.33 8.76
CA LYS A 203 -17.85 -1.37 8.96
C LYS A 203 -19.28 -0.81 8.93
N GLN A 204 -19.53 0.32 9.62
CA GLN A 204 -20.83 0.99 9.63
C GLN A 204 -21.26 1.48 8.24
N ALA A 205 -20.28 1.87 7.41
CA ALA A 205 -20.50 2.27 6.02
C ALA A 205 -20.55 1.09 5.03
N ASN A 206 -20.54 -0.15 5.50
CA ASN A 206 -20.45 -1.38 4.68
C ASN A 206 -19.24 -1.37 3.72
N GLN A 207 -18.13 -0.78 4.16
CA GLN A 207 -16.87 -0.76 3.40
C GLN A 207 -15.94 -1.90 3.83
N ARG A 208 -15.25 -2.50 2.88
CA ARG A 208 -14.04 -3.27 3.15
C ARG A 208 -12.88 -2.32 3.38
N ALA A 209 -11.85 -2.75 4.10
CA ALA A 209 -10.71 -1.91 4.41
C ALA A 209 -9.39 -2.51 3.91
N ILE A 210 -8.50 -1.63 3.44
CA ILE A 210 -7.09 -1.90 3.21
C ILE A 210 -6.29 -0.95 4.09
N ILE A 211 -5.37 -1.49 4.87
CA ILE A 211 -4.46 -0.69 5.71
C ILE A 211 -3.10 -0.68 5.02
N CYS A 212 -2.48 0.49 4.95
CA CYS A 212 -1.13 0.68 4.43
C CYS A 212 -0.23 1.23 5.53
N GLY A 213 0.94 0.66 5.69
CA GLY A 213 2.00 1.12 6.58
C GLY A 213 3.35 0.95 5.91
N HIS A 214 4.42 1.46 6.51
CA HIS A 214 5.76 1.19 5.99
C HIS A 214 6.30 -0.15 6.50
N PHE A 215 6.16 -0.42 7.79
CA PHE A 215 6.76 -1.57 8.46
C PHE A 215 5.89 -2.83 8.40
N PRO A 216 6.46 -4.03 8.23
CA PRO A 216 5.74 -5.28 8.37
C PRO A 216 5.08 -5.42 9.76
N LEU A 217 3.98 -6.17 9.81
CA LEU A 217 3.36 -6.63 11.06
C LEU A 217 3.56 -8.14 11.25
N LEU A 218 3.61 -8.90 10.18
CA LEU A 218 3.80 -10.34 10.12
C LEU A 218 4.80 -10.70 9.01
N PRO A 219 5.47 -11.89 9.08
CA PRO A 219 5.41 -12.90 10.15
C PRO A 219 6.15 -12.48 11.41
N GLU A 220 5.84 -13.11 12.54
CA GLU A 220 6.36 -12.75 13.86
C GLU A 220 7.88 -12.80 14.02
N ASN A 221 8.56 -13.61 13.20
CA ASN A 221 10.02 -13.74 13.21
C ASN A 221 10.76 -12.71 12.34
N ASP A 222 10.04 -11.81 11.65
CA ASP A 222 10.67 -10.74 10.86
C ASP A 222 11.20 -9.61 11.78
N SER A 223 12.49 -9.36 11.74
CA SER A 223 13.12 -8.30 12.53
C SER A 223 12.81 -6.87 12.06
N HIS A 224 12.18 -6.72 10.87
CA HIS A 224 11.78 -5.42 10.31
C HIS A 224 10.39 -4.98 10.78
N ARG A 225 9.72 -5.79 11.61
CA ARG A 225 8.37 -5.45 12.09
C ARG A 225 8.34 -4.17 12.92
N LEU A 226 7.19 -3.52 12.87
CA LEU A 226 6.84 -2.46 13.81
C LEU A 226 7.08 -2.92 15.26
N TRP A 227 7.60 -2.08 16.16
CA TRP A 227 7.90 -2.48 17.54
C TRP A 227 6.69 -3.02 18.28
N ASN A 228 5.53 -2.40 18.06
CA ASN A 228 4.24 -2.83 18.63
C ASN A 228 3.30 -3.48 17.60
N ALA A 229 3.87 -4.27 16.68
CA ALA A 229 3.12 -4.97 15.62
C ALA A 229 1.95 -5.78 16.18
N GLU A 230 2.13 -6.46 17.31
CA GLU A 230 1.10 -7.28 17.95
C GLU A 230 -0.14 -6.46 18.34
N ALA A 231 0.05 -5.21 18.78
CA ALA A 231 -1.07 -4.32 19.11
C ALA A 231 -1.89 -3.97 17.86
N VAL A 232 -1.22 -3.67 16.74
CA VAL A 232 -1.89 -3.39 15.46
C VAL A 232 -2.60 -4.64 14.92
N VAL A 233 -1.93 -5.81 14.93
CA VAL A 233 -2.52 -7.10 14.52
C VAL A 233 -3.76 -7.43 15.35
N LYS A 234 -3.72 -7.15 16.67
CA LYS A 234 -4.88 -7.33 17.55
C LYS A 234 -6.05 -6.41 17.20
N VAL A 235 -5.78 -5.16 16.81
CA VAL A 235 -6.81 -4.25 16.29
C VAL A 235 -7.42 -4.83 15.02
N ILE A 236 -6.59 -5.17 14.02
CA ILE A 236 -7.03 -5.74 12.75
C ILE A 236 -7.88 -6.99 12.95
N GLY A 237 -7.46 -7.90 13.83
CA GLY A 237 -8.14 -9.17 14.08
C GLY A 237 -9.58 -9.05 14.62
N ARG A 238 -9.97 -7.88 15.16
CA ARG A 238 -11.35 -7.59 15.56
C ARG A 238 -12.25 -7.14 14.41
N HIS A 239 -11.66 -6.88 13.24
CA HIS A 239 -12.33 -6.28 12.08
C HIS A 239 -12.22 -7.16 10.84
N PRO A 240 -13.04 -8.22 10.70
CA PRO A 240 -12.94 -9.19 9.59
C PRO A 240 -13.22 -8.59 8.19
N HIS A 241 -13.67 -7.35 8.10
CA HIS A 241 -13.80 -6.61 6.84
C HIS A 241 -12.47 -5.99 6.36
N VAL A 242 -11.38 -6.10 7.14
CA VAL A 242 -10.03 -5.73 6.68
C VAL A 242 -9.55 -6.83 5.75
N ALA A 243 -9.38 -6.47 4.47
CA ALA A 243 -8.95 -7.40 3.43
C ALA A 243 -7.43 -7.58 3.40
N ALA A 244 -6.68 -6.48 3.58
CA ALA A 244 -5.23 -6.53 3.52
C ALA A 244 -4.55 -5.45 4.38
N TYR A 245 -3.32 -5.78 4.81
CA TYR A 245 -2.29 -4.85 5.26
C TYR A 245 -1.13 -4.88 4.25
N LEU A 246 -0.81 -3.71 3.67
CA LEU A 246 0.21 -3.54 2.64
C LEU A 246 1.38 -2.73 3.17
N ASN A 247 2.61 -3.20 2.97
CA ASN A 247 3.80 -2.53 3.49
C ASN A 247 5.05 -2.74 2.63
N GLY A 248 6.10 -1.93 2.87
CA GLY A 248 7.45 -2.03 2.34
C GLY A 248 8.45 -2.46 3.41
N HIS A 249 9.57 -1.74 3.51
CA HIS A 249 10.63 -1.81 4.51
C HIS A 249 11.51 -3.08 4.48
N ASN A 250 10.93 -4.27 4.48
CA ASN A 250 11.69 -5.49 4.22
C ASN A 250 11.76 -5.72 2.71
N HIS A 251 12.83 -5.26 2.09
CA HIS A 251 12.99 -5.23 0.64
C HIS A 251 12.91 -6.58 -0.07
N LYS A 252 13.00 -7.70 0.67
CA LYS A 252 12.89 -9.06 0.10
C LYS A 252 11.46 -9.42 -0.31
N GLY A 253 10.49 -8.67 0.19
CA GLY A 253 9.09 -9.03 0.07
C GLY A 253 8.72 -10.21 0.98
N ASN A 254 7.47 -10.29 1.40
CA ASN A 254 6.94 -11.36 2.23
C ASN A 254 5.41 -11.46 2.10
N TYR A 255 4.85 -12.53 2.61
CA TYR A 255 3.42 -12.73 2.70
C TYR A 255 3.06 -13.55 3.93
N ALA A 256 2.01 -13.13 4.61
CA ALA A 256 1.38 -13.89 5.68
C ALA A 256 -0.13 -13.67 5.63
N GLN A 257 -0.90 -14.52 6.29
CA GLN A 257 -2.34 -14.35 6.49
C GLN A 257 -2.69 -14.64 7.94
N ALA A 258 -3.53 -13.79 8.52
CA ALA A 258 -4.11 -14.02 9.83
C ALA A 258 -5.60 -13.65 9.81
N GLY A 259 -6.46 -14.61 10.09
CA GLY A 259 -7.90 -14.49 9.89
C GLY A 259 -8.22 -14.21 8.41
N THR A 260 -9.01 -13.16 8.16
CA THR A 260 -9.38 -12.69 6.82
C THR A 260 -8.38 -11.69 6.22
N CYS A 261 -7.41 -11.21 7.01
CA CYS A 261 -6.48 -10.18 6.55
C CYS A 261 -5.23 -10.80 5.91
N HIS A 262 -4.89 -10.33 4.71
CA HIS A 262 -3.66 -10.66 4.00
C HIS A 262 -2.58 -9.62 4.28
N TYR A 263 -1.44 -10.03 4.79
CA TYR A 263 -0.29 -9.17 5.07
C TYR A 263 0.71 -9.31 3.93
N VAL A 264 0.87 -8.25 3.13
CA VAL A 264 1.70 -8.26 1.93
C VAL A 264 2.82 -7.25 2.07
N ASN A 265 4.04 -7.73 2.15
CA ASN A 265 5.23 -6.91 2.09
C ASN A 265 5.73 -6.89 0.64
N PHE A 266 5.78 -5.70 0.04
CA PHE A 266 6.28 -5.49 -1.32
C PHE A 266 7.80 -5.40 -1.33
N LYS A 267 8.41 -5.82 -2.45
CA LYS A 267 9.86 -5.73 -2.65
C LYS A 267 10.31 -4.29 -2.83
N GLY A 268 11.46 -3.97 -2.23
CA GLY A 268 12.05 -2.63 -2.32
C GLY A 268 12.61 -2.33 -3.71
N MET A 269 12.18 -1.21 -4.31
CA MET A 269 12.66 -0.79 -5.63
C MET A 269 14.16 -0.50 -5.66
N VAL A 270 14.76 -0.09 -4.55
CA VAL A 270 16.20 0.24 -4.45
C VAL A 270 17.11 -0.96 -4.69
N GLU A 271 16.62 -2.17 -4.42
CA GLU A 271 17.39 -3.39 -4.63
C GLU A 271 17.65 -3.62 -6.11
N THR A 272 18.81 -4.16 -6.48
CA THR A 272 19.27 -4.42 -7.84
C THR A 272 19.43 -3.18 -8.75
N ALA A 273 20.26 -3.29 -9.77
CA ALA A 273 20.49 -2.20 -10.72
C ALA A 273 19.36 -2.01 -11.73
N SER A 274 18.71 -3.10 -12.13
CA SER A 274 17.81 -3.15 -13.29
C SER A 274 16.39 -3.64 -12.97
N ASP A 275 16.25 -4.55 -12.00
CA ASP A 275 14.92 -5.10 -11.66
C ASP A 275 14.05 -4.01 -11.01
N ASN A 276 12.82 -3.91 -11.46
CA ASN A 276 11.92 -2.84 -11.07
C ASN A 276 10.64 -3.40 -10.47
N PRO A 277 10.63 -3.70 -9.14
CA PRO A 277 9.44 -4.19 -8.46
C PRO A 277 8.43 -3.07 -8.22
N PHE A 278 7.19 -3.28 -8.64
CA PHE A 278 6.01 -2.50 -8.30
C PHE A 278 4.78 -3.35 -8.58
N ALA A 279 3.59 -2.88 -8.25
CA ALA A 279 2.39 -3.64 -8.48
C ALA A 279 1.17 -2.78 -8.81
N ILE A 280 0.14 -3.41 -9.39
CA ILE A 280 -1.22 -2.91 -9.47
C ILE A 280 -2.11 -3.82 -8.64
N VAL A 281 -2.81 -3.25 -7.68
CA VAL A 281 -3.82 -3.95 -6.88
C VAL A 281 -5.19 -3.66 -7.46
N THR A 282 -5.95 -4.72 -7.70
CA THR A 282 -7.35 -4.62 -8.14
C THR A 282 -8.26 -5.09 -7.01
N CYS A 283 -9.21 -4.25 -6.65
CA CYS A 283 -10.24 -4.52 -5.64
C CYS A 283 -11.52 -5.01 -6.32
N TYR A 284 -12.00 -6.16 -5.88
CA TYR A 284 -13.30 -6.72 -6.24
C TYR A 284 -14.23 -6.72 -5.02
N GLU A 285 -15.47 -7.09 -5.18
CA GLU A 285 -16.42 -7.13 -4.09
C GLU A 285 -15.97 -8.07 -2.94
N ASP A 286 -15.47 -9.25 -3.28
CA ASP A 286 -15.15 -10.35 -2.35
C ASP A 286 -13.64 -10.62 -2.17
N HIS A 287 -12.77 -10.07 -3.04
CA HIS A 287 -11.33 -10.37 -3.03
C HIS A 287 -10.48 -9.22 -3.59
N LEU A 288 -9.17 -9.39 -3.49
CA LEU A 288 -8.15 -8.58 -4.14
C LEU A 288 -7.34 -9.44 -5.11
N THR A 289 -6.80 -8.82 -6.16
CA THR A 289 -5.69 -9.37 -6.94
C THR A 289 -4.51 -8.41 -6.92
N ILE A 290 -3.32 -8.94 -7.01
CA ILE A 290 -2.08 -8.17 -7.16
C ILE A 290 -1.41 -8.61 -8.45
N GLU A 291 -1.26 -7.69 -9.38
CA GLU A 291 -0.44 -7.84 -10.57
C GLU A 291 0.94 -7.27 -10.27
N GLY A 292 1.93 -8.13 -10.09
CA GLY A 292 3.31 -7.75 -9.81
C GLY A 292 4.11 -7.54 -11.08
N PHE A 293 4.97 -6.52 -11.08
CA PHE A 293 5.92 -6.21 -12.16
C PHE A 293 7.34 -6.48 -11.71
N GLY A 294 8.21 -6.78 -12.68
CA GLY A 294 9.59 -7.17 -12.39
C GLY A 294 9.64 -8.38 -11.46
N PRO A 295 10.42 -8.35 -10.39
CA PRO A 295 10.50 -9.46 -9.42
C PRO A 295 9.38 -9.48 -8.37
N GLU A 296 8.40 -8.54 -8.40
CA GLU A 296 7.26 -8.58 -7.47
C GLU A 296 6.30 -9.71 -7.85
N PRO A 297 5.97 -10.62 -6.93
CA PRO A 297 5.06 -11.72 -7.24
C PRO A 297 3.61 -11.27 -7.46
N SER A 298 2.98 -11.78 -8.53
CA SER A 298 1.53 -11.66 -8.69
C SER A 298 0.78 -12.59 -7.75
N ARG A 299 -0.41 -12.17 -7.27
CA ARG A 299 -1.30 -12.94 -6.38
C ARG A 299 -2.72 -12.86 -6.91
N GLN A 300 -3.30 -14.00 -7.26
CA GLN A 300 -4.54 -14.06 -8.05
C GLN A 300 -5.80 -14.01 -7.21
N LYS A 301 -5.93 -14.28 -6.02
CA LYS A 301 -7.17 -14.20 -5.25
C LYS A 301 -6.89 -14.17 -3.76
N LEU A 302 -6.87 -12.97 -3.20
CA LEU A 302 -6.76 -12.72 -1.77
C LEU A 302 -8.18 -12.46 -1.23
N SER A 303 -8.84 -13.48 -0.67
CA SER A 303 -10.25 -13.43 -0.25
C SER A 303 -10.43 -13.66 1.24
#